data_0ea8c5bd2f4bbe9a3bebaf57c7f7c6a0
#
_entry.id   0ea8c5bd2f4bbe9a3bebaf57c7f7c6a0
#
_cell.length_a   1.000
_cell.length_b   1.000
_cell.length_c   1.000
_cell.angle_alpha   90.00
_cell.angle_beta   90.00
_cell.angle_gamma   90.00
#
_symmetry.space_group_name_H-M   'P 1'
#
loop_
_entity.id
_entity.type
_entity.pdbx_description
1 polymer ?
#
loop_
_entity_poly.entity_id
_entity_poly.type
_entity_poly.pdbx_seq_one_letter_code
_entity_poly.pdbx_strand_id
1 'polypeptide(L)'
;MGTLKIYHFFENNFKGKRDTMINKRLMNLLKDSKKYVAQMVIWNWIALLCNVVFIFSFAYLLENLLNDSINTNMVIIAVVIDLLVVIIRSFCYKKSSNASFYAAADVKKTLRENIYNKLLRLGSSYEDKIPTAEIVQVSGEGVEQLEIYFGKYLAQLFYSLAAPVTLFIILAFVNIKASAVLLVCVPLIPISIVAVQKFAKKLLAKYWGIYTGLGDSFLENLQGLTTLKIYEAD
;
A
#
# COMPACT_ATOMS: atom_id res chain seq x y z
N MET A 1 3.00 -18.82 22.03
CA MET A 1 4.28 -19.35 21.55
C MET A 1 4.34 -19.51 20.02
N GLY A 2 3.23 -19.63 19.30
CA GLY A 2 3.17 -19.74 17.83
C GLY A 2 3.43 -18.45 17.04
N THR A 3 2.98 -17.32 17.51
CA THR A 3 3.07 -16.01 16.84
C THR A 3 4.49 -15.45 16.75
N LEU A 4 5.34 -15.71 17.72
CA LEU A 4 6.77 -15.30 17.72
C LEU A 4 7.61 -16.08 16.70
N LYS A 5 7.33 -17.36 16.47
CA LYS A 5 8.00 -18.16 15.42
C LYS A 5 7.64 -17.67 14.02
N ILE A 6 6.39 -17.26 13.82
CA ILE A 6 5.92 -16.71 12.54
C ILE A 6 6.59 -15.34 12.26
N TYR A 7 6.71 -14.48 13.28
CA TYR A 7 7.43 -13.20 13.16
C TYR A 7 8.92 -13.40 12.85
N HIS A 8 9.59 -14.34 13.52
CA HIS A 8 11.01 -14.66 13.25
C HIS A 8 11.22 -15.32 11.89
N PHE A 9 10.27 -16.12 11.42
CA PHE A 9 10.30 -16.73 10.09
C PHE A 9 10.16 -15.67 9.00
N PHE A 10 9.24 -14.73 9.16
CA PHE A 10 9.10 -13.58 8.25
C PHE A 10 10.31 -12.66 8.31
N GLU A 11 10.83 -12.35 9.50
CA GLU A 11 12.00 -11.48 9.65
C GLU A 11 13.27 -12.09 9.04
N ASN A 12 13.53 -13.38 9.20
CA ASN A 12 14.70 -14.05 8.63
C ASN A 12 14.59 -14.28 7.11
N ASN A 13 13.42 -14.56 6.58
CA ASN A 13 13.23 -14.66 5.12
C ASN A 13 13.24 -13.30 4.42
N PHE A 14 12.85 -12.22 5.09
CA PHE A 14 12.96 -10.87 4.55
C PHE A 14 14.33 -10.22 4.75
N LYS A 15 15.15 -10.67 5.71
CA LYS A 15 16.56 -10.22 5.88
C LYS A 15 17.52 -10.80 4.84
N GLY A 16 17.12 -11.85 4.13
CA GLY A 16 18.02 -12.61 3.26
C GLY A 16 18.26 -12.05 1.86
N LYS A 17 17.48 -11.07 1.40
CA LYS A 17 17.72 -10.45 0.09
C LYS A 17 17.06 -9.07 0.04
N ARG A 18 17.86 -8.02 0.00
CA ARG A 18 17.46 -6.68 -0.49
C ARG A 18 17.17 -6.78 -1.99
N ASP A 19 16.13 -7.50 -2.34
CA ASP A 19 15.64 -7.55 -3.70
C ASP A 19 14.73 -6.35 -3.92
N THR A 20 15.07 -5.62 -4.95
CA THR A 20 14.33 -4.54 -5.59
C THR A 20 12.83 -4.57 -5.29
N MET A 21 12.23 -3.43 -4.95
CA MET A 21 10.80 -3.24 -4.66
C MET A 21 9.86 -3.93 -5.66
N ILE A 22 10.40 -4.37 -6.80
CA ILE A 22 9.70 -5.10 -7.85
C ILE A 22 10.38 -6.45 -8.06
N ASN A 23 9.73 -7.53 -7.64
CA ASN A 23 10.24 -8.88 -7.84
C ASN A 23 10.05 -9.29 -9.32
N LYS A 24 11.15 -9.25 -10.10
CA LYS A 24 11.15 -9.58 -11.53
C LYS A 24 10.60 -10.98 -11.86
N ARG A 25 10.79 -11.95 -10.97
CA ARG A 25 10.24 -13.31 -11.13
C ARG A 25 8.72 -13.33 -11.08
N LEU A 26 8.16 -12.64 -10.08
CA LEU A 26 6.70 -12.48 -9.93
C LEU A 26 6.09 -11.72 -11.12
N MET A 27 6.75 -10.65 -11.57
CA MET A 27 6.32 -9.88 -12.74
C MET A 27 6.33 -10.70 -14.04
N ASN A 28 7.23 -11.66 -14.18
CA ASN A 28 7.30 -12.51 -15.37
C ASN A 28 6.27 -13.64 -15.35
N LEU A 29 5.87 -14.12 -14.17
CA LEU A 29 4.79 -15.11 -14.01
C LEU A 29 3.41 -14.53 -14.33
N LEU A 30 3.26 -13.22 -14.22
CA LEU A 30 1.97 -12.53 -14.32
C LEU A 30 1.96 -11.54 -15.48
N LYS A 31 2.26 -12.03 -16.70
CA LYS A 31 2.37 -11.21 -17.91
C LYS A 31 1.09 -10.42 -18.25
N ASP A 32 -0.07 -11.04 -18.07
CA ASP A 32 -1.35 -10.42 -18.43
C ASP A 32 -1.80 -9.36 -17.41
N SER A 33 -1.49 -9.54 -16.14
CA SER A 33 -1.79 -8.56 -15.09
C SER A 33 -1.07 -7.22 -15.27
N LYS A 34 0.05 -7.17 -16.01
CA LYS A 34 0.76 -5.92 -16.33
C LYS A 34 -0.07 -4.94 -17.13
N LYS A 35 -0.93 -5.43 -18.03
CA LYS A 35 -1.83 -4.58 -18.82
C LYS A 35 -2.82 -3.86 -17.94
N TYR A 36 -3.40 -4.58 -16.96
CA TYR A 36 -4.34 -4.00 -16.02
C TYR A 36 -3.68 -2.98 -15.09
N VAL A 37 -2.46 -3.27 -14.61
CA VAL A 37 -1.68 -2.32 -13.80
C VAL A 37 -1.38 -1.04 -14.60
N ALA A 38 -0.97 -1.16 -15.87
CA ALA A 38 -0.73 -0.02 -16.73
C ALA A 38 -2.02 0.80 -16.97
N GLN A 39 -3.16 0.14 -17.20
CA GLN A 39 -4.46 0.81 -17.30
C GLN A 39 -4.83 1.58 -16.03
N MET A 40 -4.60 1.00 -14.86
CA MET A 40 -4.84 1.69 -13.59
C MET A 40 -3.99 2.96 -13.46
N VAL A 41 -2.71 2.89 -13.79
CA VAL A 41 -1.80 4.04 -13.75
C VAL A 41 -2.27 5.14 -14.70
N ILE A 42 -2.63 4.78 -15.94
CA ILE A 42 -3.10 5.73 -16.95
C ILE A 42 -4.39 6.41 -16.51
N TRP A 43 -5.40 5.66 -16.05
CA TRP A 43 -6.67 6.24 -15.59
C TRP A 43 -6.49 7.13 -14.36
N ASN A 44 -5.64 6.74 -13.42
CA ASN A 44 -5.32 7.58 -12.26
C ASN A 44 -4.58 8.85 -12.68
N TRP A 45 -3.71 8.77 -13.68
CA TRP A 45 -2.99 9.92 -14.21
C TRP A 45 -3.93 10.90 -14.92
N ILE A 46 -4.88 10.41 -15.73
CA ILE A 46 -5.93 11.24 -16.33
C ILE A 46 -6.78 11.91 -15.23
N ALA A 47 -7.15 11.17 -14.18
CA ALA A 47 -7.88 11.72 -13.05
C ALA A 47 -7.08 12.82 -12.31
N LEU A 48 -5.75 12.72 -12.26
CA LEU A 48 -4.87 13.76 -11.71
C LEU A 48 -4.93 15.02 -12.57
N LEU A 49 -4.84 14.90 -13.90
CA LEU A 49 -4.95 16.04 -14.81
C LEU A 49 -6.31 16.73 -14.66
N CYS A 50 -7.39 15.97 -14.56
CA CYS A 50 -8.72 16.51 -14.25
C CYS A 50 -8.74 17.29 -12.92
N ASN A 51 -8.08 16.77 -11.89
CA ASN A 51 -7.99 17.46 -10.60
C ASN A 51 -7.20 18.77 -10.69
N VAL A 52 -6.16 18.81 -11.50
CA VAL A 52 -5.39 20.04 -11.78
C VAL A 52 -6.28 21.09 -12.45
N VAL A 53 -7.03 20.71 -13.47
CA VAL A 53 -7.99 21.62 -14.15
C VAL A 53 -9.02 22.17 -13.17
N PHE A 54 -9.57 21.32 -12.30
CA PHE A 54 -10.50 21.73 -11.25
C PHE A 54 -9.89 22.79 -10.30
N ILE A 55 -8.65 22.55 -9.83
CA ILE A 55 -7.97 23.49 -8.92
C ILE A 55 -7.68 24.82 -9.62
N PHE A 56 -7.25 24.80 -10.89
CA PHE A 56 -7.00 26.03 -11.64
C PHE A 56 -8.29 26.81 -11.93
N SER A 57 -9.40 26.13 -12.26
CA SER A 57 -10.71 26.75 -12.42
C SER A 57 -11.16 27.45 -11.14
N PHE A 58 -11.03 26.76 -10.00
CA PHE A 58 -11.37 27.30 -8.70
C PHE A 58 -10.48 28.48 -8.28
N ALA A 59 -9.17 28.38 -8.52
CA ALA A 59 -8.22 29.46 -8.24
C ALA A 59 -8.53 30.71 -9.08
N TYR A 60 -8.87 30.53 -10.35
CA TYR A 60 -9.28 31.61 -11.24
C TYR A 60 -10.56 32.32 -10.76
N LEU A 61 -11.56 31.55 -10.27
CA LEU A 61 -12.75 32.15 -9.67
C LEU A 61 -12.43 32.97 -8.42
N LEU A 62 -11.56 32.47 -7.55
CA LEU A 62 -11.14 33.19 -6.34
C LEU A 62 -10.41 34.50 -6.68
N GLU A 63 -9.54 34.49 -7.66
CA GLU A 63 -8.80 35.68 -8.09
C GLU A 63 -9.76 36.76 -8.61
N ASN A 64 -10.75 36.41 -9.44
CA ASN A 64 -11.73 37.34 -9.92
C ASN A 64 -12.68 37.84 -8.80
N LEU A 65 -12.94 37.01 -7.79
CA LEU A 65 -13.72 37.41 -6.61
C LEU A 65 -12.98 38.50 -5.79
N LEU A 66 -11.68 38.35 -5.63
CA LEU A 66 -10.85 39.31 -4.87
C LEU A 66 -10.66 40.63 -5.61
N ASN A 67 -10.73 40.61 -6.93
CA ASN A 67 -10.58 41.81 -7.78
C ASN A 67 -11.89 42.51 -8.11
N ASP A 68 -13.02 42.15 -7.48
CA ASP A 68 -14.36 42.67 -7.70
C ASP A 68 -14.80 42.66 -9.20
N SER A 69 -14.22 41.80 -10.02
CA SER A 69 -14.44 41.71 -11.47
C SER A 69 -15.32 40.53 -11.90
N ILE A 70 -16.25 40.13 -11.02
CA ILE A 70 -17.11 38.96 -11.27
C ILE A 70 -18.15 39.29 -12.35
N ASN A 71 -18.08 38.51 -13.43
CA ASN A 71 -19.14 38.46 -14.42
C ASN A 71 -19.95 37.17 -14.26
N THR A 72 -21.28 37.26 -14.18
CA THR A 72 -22.17 36.09 -14.02
C THR A 72 -21.91 35.01 -15.05
N ASN A 73 -21.58 35.39 -16.30
CA ASN A 73 -21.26 34.42 -17.35
C ASN A 73 -19.97 33.65 -17.06
N MET A 74 -18.93 34.26 -16.44
CA MET A 74 -17.69 33.57 -16.06
C MET A 74 -17.94 32.53 -14.98
N VAL A 75 -18.78 32.84 -14.00
CA VAL A 75 -19.14 31.89 -12.92
C VAL A 75 -19.88 30.69 -13.50
N ILE A 76 -20.85 30.93 -14.40
CA ILE A 76 -21.60 29.84 -15.03
C ILE A 76 -20.66 28.91 -15.83
N ILE A 77 -19.76 29.48 -16.62
CA ILE A 77 -18.80 28.71 -17.43
C ILE A 77 -17.88 27.86 -16.51
N ALA A 78 -17.34 28.43 -15.44
CA ALA A 78 -16.47 27.72 -14.50
C ALA A 78 -17.23 26.58 -13.82
N VAL A 79 -18.44 26.80 -13.33
CA VAL A 79 -19.29 25.76 -12.73
C VAL A 79 -19.59 24.63 -13.72
N VAL A 80 -19.86 24.93 -14.97
CA VAL A 80 -20.10 23.92 -16.02
C VAL A 80 -18.82 23.10 -16.27
N ILE A 81 -17.65 23.75 -16.35
CA ILE A 81 -16.36 23.08 -16.52
C ILE A 81 -16.09 22.17 -15.33
N ASP A 82 -16.26 22.66 -14.11
CA ASP A 82 -16.02 21.90 -12.89
C ASP A 82 -16.94 20.67 -12.80
N LEU A 83 -18.20 20.82 -13.18
CA LEU A 83 -19.16 19.71 -13.21
C LEU A 83 -18.76 18.65 -14.23
N LEU A 84 -18.35 19.05 -15.43
CA LEU A 84 -17.82 18.13 -16.46
C LEU A 84 -16.57 17.40 -15.96
N VAL A 85 -15.63 18.12 -15.34
CA VAL A 85 -14.40 17.55 -14.78
C VAL A 85 -14.71 16.51 -13.71
N VAL A 86 -15.66 16.76 -12.82
CA VAL A 86 -16.09 15.80 -11.78
C VAL A 86 -16.68 14.52 -12.41
N ILE A 87 -17.49 14.66 -13.46
CA ILE A 87 -18.06 13.50 -14.17
C ILE A 87 -16.95 12.67 -14.81
N ILE A 88 -16.03 13.30 -15.56
CA ILE A 88 -14.90 12.61 -16.21
C ILE A 88 -14.03 11.92 -15.17
N ARG A 89 -13.71 12.59 -14.06
CA ARG A 89 -12.95 12.04 -12.94
C ARG A 89 -13.61 10.80 -12.33
N SER A 90 -14.92 10.86 -12.11
CA SER A 90 -15.69 9.72 -11.59
C SER A 90 -15.64 8.52 -12.54
N PHE A 91 -15.72 8.77 -13.84
CA PHE A 91 -15.55 7.73 -14.85
C PHE A 91 -14.13 7.12 -14.84
N CYS A 92 -13.09 7.95 -14.73
CA CYS A 92 -11.70 7.49 -14.63
C CYS A 92 -11.48 6.61 -13.39
N TYR A 93 -12.00 7.00 -12.22
CA TYR A 93 -11.90 6.18 -11.01
C TYR A 93 -12.65 4.85 -11.15
N LYS A 94 -13.82 4.85 -11.74
CA LYS A 94 -14.57 3.59 -12.00
C LYS A 94 -13.78 2.65 -12.92
N LYS A 95 -13.17 3.18 -13.99
CA LYS A 95 -12.32 2.39 -14.89
C LYS A 95 -11.05 1.89 -14.21
N SER A 96 -10.40 2.72 -13.40
CA SER A 96 -9.24 2.32 -12.59
C SER A 96 -9.60 1.21 -11.59
N SER A 97 -10.73 1.35 -10.89
CA SER A 97 -11.22 0.33 -9.94
C SER A 97 -11.52 -1.01 -10.62
N ASN A 98 -12.16 -0.97 -11.79
CA ASN A 98 -12.41 -2.20 -12.56
C ASN A 98 -11.09 -2.86 -13.01
N ALA A 99 -10.12 -2.07 -13.49
CA ALA A 99 -8.80 -2.61 -13.85
C ALA A 99 -8.07 -3.22 -12.63
N SER A 100 -8.22 -2.61 -11.44
CA SER A 100 -7.74 -3.15 -10.18
C SER A 100 -8.33 -4.53 -9.87
N PHE A 101 -9.65 -4.63 -10.00
CA PHE A 101 -10.34 -5.90 -9.78
C PHE A 101 -9.88 -7.00 -10.73
N TYR A 102 -9.77 -6.70 -12.03
CA TYR A 102 -9.28 -7.67 -13.01
C TYR A 102 -7.82 -8.05 -12.78
N ALA A 103 -6.95 -7.11 -12.41
CA ALA A 103 -5.57 -7.40 -12.04
C ALA A 103 -5.49 -8.36 -10.85
N ALA A 104 -6.26 -8.10 -9.81
CA ALA A 104 -6.34 -8.90 -8.60
C ALA A 104 -6.87 -10.32 -8.89
N ALA A 105 -7.96 -10.42 -9.65
CA ALA A 105 -8.59 -11.68 -10.01
C ALA A 105 -7.66 -12.56 -10.87
N ASP A 106 -6.98 -11.97 -11.84
CA ASP A 106 -6.04 -12.68 -12.73
C ASP A 106 -4.84 -13.22 -11.94
N VAL A 107 -4.26 -12.41 -11.04
CA VAL A 107 -3.18 -12.84 -10.15
C VAL A 107 -3.62 -14.01 -9.27
N LYS A 108 -4.79 -13.90 -8.64
CA LYS A 108 -5.36 -14.92 -7.76
C LYS A 108 -5.54 -16.25 -8.49
N LYS A 109 -6.12 -16.19 -9.69
CA LYS A 109 -6.34 -17.37 -10.55
C LYS A 109 -5.01 -18.01 -10.92
N THR A 110 -4.09 -17.26 -11.50
CA THR A 110 -2.80 -17.77 -11.98
C THR A 110 -1.94 -18.35 -10.86
N LEU A 111 -1.93 -17.73 -9.68
CA LEU A 111 -1.17 -18.25 -8.55
C LEU A 111 -1.77 -19.55 -8.01
N ARG A 112 -3.08 -19.63 -7.86
CA ARG A 112 -3.75 -20.85 -7.41
C ARG A 112 -3.57 -22.00 -8.39
N GLU A 113 -3.69 -21.74 -9.68
CA GLU A 113 -3.39 -22.73 -10.73
C GLU A 113 -1.94 -23.23 -10.67
N ASN A 114 -0.98 -22.32 -10.47
CA ASN A 114 0.42 -22.70 -10.35
C ASN A 114 0.72 -23.52 -9.09
N ILE A 115 0.10 -23.19 -7.95
CA ILE A 115 0.23 -23.96 -6.71
C ILE A 115 -0.37 -25.35 -6.92
N TYR A 116 -1.58 -25.43 -7.47
CA TYR A 116 -2.28 -26.70 -7.74
C TYR A 116 -1.49 -27.60 -8.69
N ASN A 117 -1.04 -27.07 -9.81
CA ASN A 117 -0.25 -27.81 -10.79
C ASN A 117 1.09 -28.29 -10.19
N LYS A 118 1.69 -27.51 -9.30
CA LYS A 118 2.90 -27.92 -8.61
C LYS A 118 2.65 -29.04 -7.61
N LEU A 119 1.55 -29.01 -6.89
CA LEU A 119 1.13 -30.09 -5.98
C LEU A 119 0.85 -31.39 -6.75
N LEU A 120 0.14 -31.32 -7.87
CA LEU A 120 -0.11 -32.50 -8.72
C LEU A 120 1.19 -33.12 -9.22
N ARG A 121 2.19 -32.31 -9.58
CA ARG A 121 3.51 -32.81 -10.01
C ARG A 121 4.33 -33.43 -8.91
N LEU A 122 4.13 -33.05 -7.66
CA LEU A 122 4.80 -33.63 -6.50
C LEU A 122 4.15 -34.97 -6.06
N GLY A 123 2.88 -35.18 -6.43
CA GLY A 123 2.11 -36.39 -6.04
C GLY A 123 2.01 -36.53 -4.52
N SER A 124 1.95 -37.76 -4.03
CA SER A 124 1.87 -38.05 -2.58
C SER A 124 3.13 -37.67 -1.77
N SER A 125 4.25 -37.47 -2.44
CA SER A 125 5.53 -37.13 -1.78
C SER A 125 5.65 -35.65 -1.37
N TYR A 126 4.58 -34.85 -1.51
CA TYR A 126 4.61 -33.46 -1.05
C TYR A 126 4.64 -33.35 0.47
N GLU A 127 4.01 -34.28 1.19
CA GLU A 127 3.94 -34.28 2.66
C GLU A 127 5.32 -34.40 3.32
N ASP A 128 6.24 -35.15 2.70
CA ASP A 128 7.63 -35.27 3.17
C ASP A 128 8.43 -33.96 3.06
N LYS A 129 7.99 -33.05 2.21
CA LYS A 129 8.72 -31.81 1.88
C LYS A 129 8.10 -30.57 2.49
N ILE A 130 6.77 -30.50 2.53
CA ILE A 130 6.03 -29.30 2.93
C ILE A 130 4.79 -29.71 3.74
N PRO A 131 4.62 -29.21 4.97
CA PRO A 131 3.43 -29.49 5.77
C PRO A 131 2.15 -29.02 5.06
N THR A 132 1.09 -29.81 5.08
CA THR A 132 -0.20 -29.48 4.46
C THR A 132 -0.76 -28.15 4.96
N ALA A 133 -0.57 -27.84 6.26
CA ALA A 133 -1.00 -26.56 6.85
C ALA A 133 -0.32 -25.36 6.18
N GLU A 134 0.98 -25.46 5.83
CA GLU A 134 1.71 -24.39 5.13
C GLU A 134 1.16 -24.17 3.71
N ILE A 135 0.82 -25.26 3.00
CA ILE A 135 0.22 -25.15 1.66
C ILE A 135 -1.13 -24.44 1.72
N VAL A 136 -1.97 -24.79 2.68
CA VAL A 136 -3.28 -24.15 2.89
C VAL A 136 -3.10 -22.67 3.21
N GLN A 137 -2.17 -22.32 4.09
CA GLN A 137 -1.88 -20.93 4.46
C GLN A 137 -1.35 -20.12 3.27
N VAL A 138 -0.41 -20.66 2.49
CA VAL A 138 0.12 -19.99 1.29
C VAL A 138 -0.96 -19.81 0.22
N SER A 139 -1.80 -20.83 0.00
CA SER A 139 -2.88 -20.80 -0.98
C SER A 139 -4.03 -19.85 -0.61
N GLY A 140 -4.25 -19.65 0.68
CA GLY A 140 -5.20 -18.68 1.23
C GLY A 140 -4.57 -17.30 1.39
N GLU A 141 -3.99 -17.06 2.56
CA GLU A 141 -3.47 -15.74 2.98
C GLU A 141 -2.34 -15.22 2.08
N GLY A 142 -1.42 -16.10 1.64
CA GLY A 142 -0.31 -15.71 0.77
C GLY A 142 -0.79 -15.18 -0.58
N VAL A 143 -1.77 -15.84 -1.17
CA VAL A 143 -2.36 -15.41 -2.46
C VAL A 143 -3.15 -14.11 -2.29
N GLU A 144 -3.86 -13.92 -1.18
CA GLU A 144 -4.60 -12.68 -0.89
C GLU A 144 -3.67 -11.48 -0.70
N GLN A 145 -2.52 -11.65 -0.05
CA GLN A 145 -1.53 -10.59 0.07
C GLN A 145 -0.96 -10.17 -1.29
N LEU A 146 -0.74 -11.12 -2.21
CA LEU A 146 -0.29 -10.84 -3.56
C LEU A 146 -1.39 -10.18 -4.42
N GLU A 147 -2.65 -10.51 -4.19
CA GLU A 147 -3.79 -9.81 -4.77
C GLU A 147 -3.76 -8.30 -4.45
N ILE A 148 -3.57 -7.96 -3.18
CA ILE A 148 -3.46 -6.56 -2.74
C ILE A 148 -2.24 -5.87 -3.37
N TYR A 149 -1.12 -6.59 -3.45
CA TYR A 149 0.11 -6.07 -4.05
C TYR A 149 -0.09 -5.67 -5.51
N PHE A 150 -0.65 -6.54 -6.34
CA PHE A 150 -0.87 -6.29 -7.77
C PHE A 150 -2.09 -5.41 -8.04
N GLY A 151 -3.16 -5.59 -7.28
CA GLY A 151 -4.40 -4.85 -7.46
C GLY A 151 -4.32 -3.39 -7.02
N LYS A 152 -3.47 -3.05 -6.05
CA LYS A 152 -3.42 -1.69 -5.49
C LYS A 152 -2.02 -1.13 -5.38
N TYR A 153 -1.10 -1.85 -4.71
CA TYR A 153 0.20 -1.32 -4.33
C TYR A 153 1.07 -0.98 -5.55
N LEU A 154 1.15 -1.88 -6.52
CA LEU A 154 2.03 -1.70 -7.68
C LEU A 154 1.59 -0.52 -8.56
N ALA A 155 0.29 -0.37 -8.81
CA ALA A 155 -0.23 0.77 -9.54
C ALA A 155 -0.02 2.09 -8.79
N GLN A 156 -0.25 2.10 -7.48
CA GLN A 156 -0.03 3.27 -6.63
C GLN A 156 1.45 3.68 -6.60
N LEU A 157 2.37 2.72 -6.61
CA LEU A 157 3.81 2.99 -6.66
C LEU A 157 4.20 3.72 -7.95
N PHE A 158 3.75 3.24 -9.11
CA PHE A 158 4.02 3.91 -10.38
C PHE A 158 3.35 5.29 -10.46
N TYR A 159 2.11 5.39 -9.99
CA TYR A 159 1.40 6.66 -9.93
C TYR A 159 2.12 7.68 -9.04
N SER A 160 2.58 7.28 -7.85
CA SER A 160 3.27 8.17 -6.91
C SER A 160 4.63 8.66 -7.40
N LEU A 161 5.25 7.96 -8.35
CA LEU A 161 6.45 8.44 -9.02
C LEU A 161 6.12 9.42 -10.17
N ALA A 162 5.06 9.14 -10.93
CA ALA A 162 4.67 9.96 -12.07
C ALA A 162 3.98 11.27 -11.66
N ALA A 163 3.13 11.26 -10.62
CA ALA A 163 2.33 12.40 -10.21
C ALA A 163 3.15 13.65 -9.83
N PRO A 164 4.21 13.57 -9.00
CA PRO A 164 5.01 14.74 -8.63
C PRO A 164 5.73 15.37 -9.85
N VAL A 165 6.19 14.54 -10.77
CA VAL A 165 6.88 15.02 -11.99
C VAL A 165 5.90 15.79 -12.88
N THR A 166 4.68 15.26 -13.07
CA THR A 166 3.66 15.95 -13.86
C THR A 166 3.20 17.24 -13.20
N LEU A 167 3.00 17.24 -11.88
CA LEU A 167 2.65 18.46 -11.14
C LEU A 167 3.78 19.50 -11.21
N PHE A 168 5.04 19.07 -11.08
CA PHE A 168 6.17 19.97 -11.23
C PHE A 168 6.17 20.66 -12.60
N ILE A 169 5.98 19.87 -13.69
CA ILE A 169 5.96 20.43 -15.05
C ILE A 169 4.82 21.46 -15.18
N ILE A 170 3.62 21.15 -14.71
CA ILE A 170 2.46 22.06 -14.83
C ILE A 170 2.66 23.33 -14.00
N LEU A 171 3.09 23.19 -12.74
CA LEU A 171 3.26 24.33 -11.83
C LEU A 171 4.50 25.18 -12.17
N ALA A 172 5.51 24.63 -12.84
CA ALA A 172 6.67 25.38 -13.29
C ALA A 172 6.32 26.51 -14.26
N PHE A 173 5.25 26.35 -15.06
CA PHE A 173 4.74 27.43 -15.92
C PHE A 173 4.09 28.59 -15.13
N VAL A 174 3.63 28.34 -13.91
CA VAL A 174 3.03 29.37 -13.05
C VAL A 174 4.10 30.01 -12.17
N ASN A 175 4.85 29.21 -11.43
CA ASN A 175 5.92 29.70 -10.58
C ASN A 175 6.97 28.61 -10.33
N ILE A 176 8.13 28.76 -10.96
CA ILE A 176 9.22 27.79 -10.88
C ILE A 176 9.80 27.62 -9.47
N LYS A 177 9.87 28.72 -8.68
CA LYS A 177 10.41 28.66 -7.31
C LYS A 177 9.50 27.85 -6.39
N ALA A 178 8.18 28.09 -6.45
CA ALA A 178 7.20 27.34 -5.68
C ALA A 178 7.16 25.86 -6.10
N SER A 179 7.23 25.59 -7.40
CA SER A 179 7.25 24.21 -7.93
C SER A 179 8.48 23.42 -7.49
N ALA A 180 9.65 24.06 -7.44
CA ALA A 180 10.89 23.43 -6.98
C ALA A 180 10.81 23.07 -5.50
N VAL A 181 10.27 23.95 -4.65
CA VAL A 181 10.05 23.65 -3.22
C VAL A 181 9.11 22.46 -3.06
N LEU A 182 7.99 22.43 -3.78
CA LEU A 182 7.04 21.31 -3.74
C LEU A 182 7.71 20.00 -4.16
N LEU A 183 8.52 20.00 -5.23
CA LEU A 183 9.23 18.80 -5.68
C LEU A 183 10.19 18.26 -4.63
N VAL A 184 10.89 19.14 -3.89
CA VAL A 184 11.78 18.74 -2.78
C VAL A 184 10.99 18.18 -1.59
N CYS A 185 9.80 18.70 -1.32
CA CYS A 185 8.94 18.21 -0.24
C CYS A 185 8.42 16.78 -0.50
N VAL A 186 8.27 16.35 -1.75
CA VAL A 186 7.74 15.01 -2.08
C VAL A 186 8.61 13.88 -1.48
N PRO A 187 9.93 13.81 -1.67
CA PRO A 187 10.76 12.77 -1.05
C PRO A 187 10.88 12.91 0.47
N LEU A 188 10.60 14.08 1.03
CA LEU A 188 10.63 14.30 2.46
C LEU A 188 9.53 13.50 3.18
N ILE A 189 8.36 13.30 2.53
CA ILE A 189 7.25 12.53 3.08
C ILE A 189 7.66 11.08 3.39
N PRO A 190 8.16 10.25 2.45
CA PRO A 190 8.58 8.89 2.76
C PRO A 190 9.76 8.84 3.74
N ILE A 191 10.67 9.81 3.71
CA ILE A 191 11.77 9.90 4.67
C ILE A 191 11.24 10.10 6.09
N SER A 192 10.30 11.02 6.29
CA SER A 192 9.69 11.27 7.61
C SER A 192 8.90 10.06 8.10
N ILE A 193 8.15 9.38 7.23
CA ILE A 193 7.43 8.14 7.58
C ILE A 193 8.41 7.05 8.06
N VAL A 194 9.53 6.84 7.36
CA VAL A 194 10.55 5.86 7.76
C VAL A 194 11.19 6.24 9.09
N ALA A 195 11.48 7.52 9.32
CA ALA A 195 12.03 8.00 10.58
C ALA A 195 11.07 7.75 11.75
N VAL A 196 9.80 8.10 11.60
CA VAL A 196 8.75 7.85 12.61
C VAL A 196 8.57 6.35 12.86
N GLN A 197 8.55 5.53 11.81
CA GLN A 197 8.43 4.07 11.95
C GLN A 197 9.62 3.46 12.72
N LYS A 198 10.85 3.92 12.48
CA LYS A 198 12.02 3.46 13.24
C LYS A 198 11.90 3.81 14.72
N PHE A 199 11.47 5.04 15.02
CA PHE A 199 11.24 5.50 16.38
C PHE A 199 10.12 4.70 17.07
N ALA A 200 8.98 4.54 16.40
CA ALA A 200 7.84 3.77 16.88
C ALA A 200 8.22 2.29 17.15
N LYS A 201 8.97 1.65 16.25
CA LYS A 201 9.46 0.27 16.46
C LYS A 201 10.35 0.16 17.70
N LYS A 202 11.22 1.14 17.94
CA LYS A 202 12.09 1.14 19.12
C LYS A 202 11.28 1.27 20.43
N LEU A 203 10.28 2.17 20.43
CA LEU A 203 9.37 2.33 21.57
C LEU A 203 8.55 1.07 21.81
N LEU A 204 7.98 0.51 20.75
CA LEU A 204 7.17 -0.71 20.82
C LEU A 204 7.97 -1.90 21.33
N ALA A 205 9.21 -2.09 20.86
CA ALA A 205 10.10 -3.14 21.35
C ALA A 205 10.40 -2.99 22.85
N LYS A 206 10.61 -1.75 23.33
CA LYS A 206 10.79 -1.47 24.76
C LYS A 206 9.51 -1.78 25.56
N TYR A 207 8.35 -1.38 25.04
CA TYR A 207 7.06 -1.64 25.66
C TYR A 207 6.77 -3.15 25.77
N TRP A 208 6.98 -3.89 24.69
CA TRP A 208 6.83 -5.35 24.69
C TRP A 208 7.80 -6.07 25.64
N GLY A 209 9.03 -5.58 25.77
CA GLY A 209 9.98 -6.12 26.76
C GLY A 209 9.48 -5.95 28.20
N ILE A 210 8.88 -4.81 28.53
CA ILE A 210 8.28 -4.57 29.85
C ILE A 210 7.05 -5.46 30.06
N TYR A 211 6.20 -5.57 29.02
CA TYR A 211 4.96 -6.35 29.10
C TYR A 211 5.22 -7.86 29.27
N THR A 212 6.21 -8.41 28.54
CA THR A 212 6.62 -9.81 28.71
C THR A 212 7.25 -10.04 30.09
N GLY A 213 8.11 -9.14 30.56
CA GLY A 213 8.69 -9.22 31.90
C GLY A 213 7.63 -9.20 33.03
N LEU A 214 6.56 -8.40 32.85
CA LEU A 214 5.45 -8.39 33.79
C LEU A 214 4.68 -9.73 33.78
N GLY A 215 4.48 -10.32 32.60
CA GLY A 215 3.86 -11.64 32.46
C GLY A 215 4.68 -12.75 33.11
N ASP A 216 5.99 -12.73 32.94
CA ASP A 216 6.91 -13.69 33.54
C ASP A 216 6.91 -13.56 35.07
N SER A 217 6.99 -12.32 35.60
CA SER A 217 6.92 -12.06 37.04
C SER A 217 5.55 -12.46 37.65
N PHE A 218 4.46 -12.27 36.89
CA PHE A 218 3.14 -12.71 37.34
C PHE A 218 3.06 -14.25 37.45
N LEU A 219 3.57 -14.96 36.44
CA LEU A 219 3.63 -16.42 36.47
C LEU A 219 4.53 -16.96 37.59
N GLU A 220 5.68 -16.32 37.83
CA GLU A 220 6.59 -16.66 38.92
C GLU A 220 5.94 -16.47 40.28
N ASN A 221 5.24 -15.36 40.49
CA ASN A 221 4.48 -15.09 41.71
C ASN A 221 3.35 -16.12 41.92
N LEU A 222 2.61 -16.50 40.87
CA LEU A 222 1.58 -17.54 40.96
C LEU A 222 2.16 -18.92 41.33
N GLN A 223 3.32 -19.28 40.77
CA GLN A 223 4.01 -20.53 41.12
C GLN A 223 4.57 -20.48 42.57
N GLY A 224 5.08 -19.32 42.97
CA GLY A 224 5.56 -19.05 44.33
C GLY A 224 4.45 -19.14 45.39
N LEU A 225 3.25 -18.69 45.07
CA LEU A 225 2.08 -18.78 45.98
C LEU A 225 1.75 -20.23 46.38
N THR A 226 1.89 -21.17 45.43
CA THR A 226 1.66 -22.59 45.73
C THR A 226 2.69 -23.13 46.73
N THR A 227 3.92 -22.67 46.61
CA THR A 227 5.03 -23.06 47.55
C THR A 227 4.81 -22.42 48.92
N LEU A 228 4.46 -21.14 48.97
CA LEU A 228 4.15 -20.44 50.24
C LEU A 228 3.00 -21.09 50.97
N LYS A 229 1.95 -21.51 50.27
CA LYS A 229 0.80 -22.18 50.86
C LYS A 229 1.12 -23.57 51.41
N ILE A 230 2.07 -24.29 50.81
CA ILE A 230 2.55 -25.59 51.31
C ILE A 230 3.33 -25.40 52.64
N TYR A 231 4.03 -24.29 52.79
CA TYR A 231 4.84 -23.98 53.98
C TYR A 231 4.11 -23.16 55.03
N GLU A 232 2.74 -22.91 54.86
CA GLU A 232 1.93 -22.09 55.76
C GLU A 232 2.59 -20.73 56.05
N ALA A 233 3.26 -20.16 55.08
CA ALA A 233 3.93 -18.86 55.18
C ALA A 233 3.14 -17.78 54.44
N ASP A 234 1.85 -17.62 54.83
CA ASP A 234 0.92 -16.58 54.31
C ASP A 234 1.23 -15.19 54.87
#